data_09d4ea40cf89ab51c7b3e135ff524376
#
_entry.id   09d4ea40cf89ab51c7b3e135ff524376
#
_cell.length_a   1.000
_cell.length_b   1.000
_cell.length_c   1.000
_cell.angle_alpha   90.00
_cell.angle_beta   90.00
_cell.angle_gamma   90.00
#
_symmetry.space_group_name_H-M   'P 1'
#
loop_
_entity.id
_entity.type
_entity.pdbx_description
1 polymer ?
#
loop_
_entity_poly.entity_id
_entity_poly.type
_entity_poly.pdbx_seq_one_letter_code
_entity_poly.pdbx_strand_id
1 'polypeptide(L)'
;MWGRLCIWCEDVRIGDFAEEHCGLYDSYDSFRSLLANLHSLWRAEFADLPDRDLWNLLDEKLYGYQGDVAIEDNRTMEQLIQDAQTYGRFNFLTNWGEQFDRDGKSFIVCTPEQQVRILNLSLPPPKGIVLRASMFPVSASIRAFLQWFEGEAARLGHPVA
;
A
#
# COMPACT_ATOMS: atom_id res chain seq x y z
N MET A 1 -7.48 -1.15 19.06
CA MET A 1 -6.26 -1.89 19.47
C MET A 1 -5.04 -1.09 19.07
N TRP A 2 -4.07 -0.96 19.96
CA TRP A 2 -2.80 -0.28 19.73
C TRP A 2 -1.68 -1.30 19.70
N GLY A 3 -0.64 -1.05 18.94
CA GLY A 3 0.49 -1.99 18.85
C GLY A 3 1.56 -1.50 17.90
N ARG A 4 2.49 -2.40 17.59
CA ARG A 4 3.58 -2.15 16.65
C ARG A 4 3.42 -3.04 15.43
N LEU A 5 3.59 -2.48 14.25
CA LEU A 5 3.50 -3.18 12.98
C LEU A 5 4.61 -2.69 12.04
N CYS A 6 5.24 -3.60 11.36
CA CYS A 6 6.06 -3.32 10.19
C CYS A 6 5.93 -4.48 9.21
N ILE A 7 6.33 -4.25 7.98
CA ILE A 7 6.31 -5.24 6.91
C ILE A 7 7.75 -5.58 6.56
N TRP A 8 8.02 -6.86 6.39
CA TRP A 8 9.29 -7.35 5.87
C TRP A 8 9.09 -7.98 4.51
N CYS A 9 9.91 -7.58 3.55
CA CYS A 9 9.98 -8.17 2.23
C CYS A 9 11.44 -8.21 1.81
N GLU A 10 11.98 -9.38 1.53
CA GLU A 10 13.38 -9.58 1.09
C GLU A 10 14.42 -8.82 1.96
N ASP A 11 14.42 -8.96 3.23
CA ASP A 11 15.33 -8.27 4.17
C ASP A 11 15.12 -6.73 4.26
N VAL A 12 14.15 -6.18 3.54
CA VAL A 12 13.77 -4.77 3.65
C VAL A 12 12.58 -4.63 4.60
N ARG A 13 12.74 -3.74 5.57
CA ARG A 13 11.66 -3.36 6.49
C ARG A 13 10.99 -2.08 5.98
N ILE A 14 9.66 -2.11 5.93
CA ILE A 14 8.80 -0.94 5.71
C ILE A 14 7.99 -0.73 6.99
N GLY A 15 7.99 0.47 7.50
CA GLY A 15 7.33 0.86 8.75
C GLY A 15 8.29 1.02 9.92
N ASP A 16 7.98 1.97 10.79
CA ASP A 16 8.73 2.23 12.01
C ASP A 16 8.23 1.34 13.17
N PHE A 17 8.93 0.25 13.41
CA PHE A 17 8.58 -0.66 14.52
C PHE A 17 8.87 -0.05 15.91
N ALA A 18 9.57 1.06 15.98
CA ALA A 18 9.82 1.77 17.25
C ALA A 18 8.64 2.66 17.66
N GLU A 19 7.73 2.99 16.74
CA GLU A 19 6.51 3.75 17.05
C GLU A 19 5.59 2.94 17.97
N GLU A 20 5.31 3.50 19.17
CA GLU A 20 4.65 2.74 20.26
C GLU A 20 3.13 2.87 20.25
N HIS A 21 2.59 3.90 19.59
CA HIS A 21 1.17 4.26 19.69
C HIS A 21 0.42 4.17 18.36
N CYS A 22 0.72 3.15 17.57
CA CYS A 22 0.03 2.97 16.29
C CYS A 22 -1.33 2.32 16.47
N GLY A 23 -2.36 2.92 15.92
CA GLY A 23 -3.67 2.31 15.75
C GLY A 23 -3.60 1.20 14.70
N LEU A 24 -3.98 -0.03 15.07
CA LEU A 24 -3.88 -1.17 14.15
C LEU A 24 -5.17 -1.44 13.36
N TYR A 25 -6.27 -0.74 13.66
CA TYR A 25 -7.55 -0.95 12.95
C TYR A 25 -7.48 -0.52 11.49
N ASP A 26 -6.88 0.64 11.21
CA ASP A 26 -6.74 1.14 9.83
C ASP A 26 -5.88 0.21 8.99
N SER A 27 -4.79 -0.32 9.59
CA SER A 27 -3.96 -1.34 8.95
C SER A 27 -4.75 -2.63 8.71
N TYR A 28 -5.54 -3.10 9.68
CA TYR A 28 -6.38 -4.30 9.56
C TYR A 28 -7.38 -4.18 8.41
N ASP A 29 -8.15 -3.10 8.37
CA ASP A 29 -9.15 -2.88 7.32
C ASP A 29 -8.51 -2.74 5.94
N SER A 30 -7.36 -2.07 5.87
CA SER A 30 -6.61 -1.90 4.64
C SER A 30 -6.04 -3.23 4.13
N PHE A 31 -5.47 -4.06 5.00
CA PHE A 31 -4.99 -5.41 4.61
C PHE A 31 -6.14 -6.35 4.24
N ARG A 32 -7.29 -6.26 4.89
CA ARG A 32 -8.49 -7.02 4.53
C ARG A 32 -8.97 -6.65 3.11
N SER A 33 -9.03 -5.35 2.83
CA SER A 33 -9.37 -4.84 1.50
C SER A 33 -8.35 -5.25 0.44
N LEU A 34 -7.06 -5.13 0.75
CA LEU A 34 -5.98 -5.55 -0.13
C LEU A 34 -6.08 -7.04 -0.48
N LEU A 35 -6.30 -7.90 0.51
CA LEU A 35 -6.43 -9.34 0.29
C LEU A 35 -7.58 -9.67 -0.66
N ALA A 36 -8.72 -9.01 -0.49
CA ALA A 36 -9.89 -9.20 -1.34
C ALA A 36 -9.65 -8.79 -2.80
N ASN A 37 -8.78 -7.81 -3.02
CA ASN A 37 -8.53 -7.21 -4.33
C ASN A 37 -7.19 -7.59 -4.96
N LEU A 38 -6.35 -8.38 -4.29
CA LEU A 38 -4.96 -8.63 -4.71
C LEU A 38 -4.85 -9.14 -6.15
N HIS A 39 -5.76 -10.02 -6.57
CA HIS A 39 -5.81 -10.60 -7.92
C HIS A 39 -6.25 -9.61 -9.01
N SER A 40 -6.80 -8.45 -8.63
CA SER A 40 -7.32 -7.42 -9.55
C SER A 40 -6.43 -6.16 -9.58
N LEU A 41 -5.25 -6.21 -8.94
CA LEU A 41 -4.33 -5.08 -8.88
C LEU A 41 -3.48 -4.96 -10.16
N TRP A 42 -4.15 -5.00 -11.31
CA TRP A 42 -3.50 -4.82 -12.60
C TRP A 42 -4.38 -4.02 -13.58
N ARG A 43 -3.72 -3.28 -14.44
CA ARG A 43 -4.33 -2.62 -15.61
C ARG A 43 -3.45 -2.81 -16.83
N ALA A 44 -4.06 -2.92 -18.00
CA ALA A 44 -3.32 -3.13 -19.26
C ALA A 44 -2.31 -2.00 -19.53
N GLU A 45 -2.64 -0.76 -19.15
CA GLU A 45 -1.76 0.40 -19.29
C GLU A 45 -0.45 0.33 -18.48
N PHE A 46 -0.33 -0.61 -17.54
CA PHE A 46 0.88 -0.81 -16.74
C PHE A 46 1.91 -1.73 -17.39
N ALA A 47 1.52 -2.46 -18.46
CA ALA A 47 2.32 -3.56 -19.00
C ALA A 47 3.73 -3.16 -19.40
N ASP A 48 3.88 -2.02 -20.08
CA ASP A 48 5.15 -1.58 -20.65
C ASP A 48 5.81 -0.43 -19.84
N LEU A 49 5.22 -0.10 -18.67
CA LEU A 49 5.78 0.96 -17.85
C LEU A 49 6.94 0.46 -16.98
N PRO A 50 8.11 1.12 -17.02
CA PRO A 50 9.12 0.98 -16.00
C PRO A 50 8.56 1.27 -14.61
N ASP A 51 9.10 0.64 -13.57
CA ASP A 51 8.59 0.78 -12.19
C ASP A 51 8.50 2.24 -11.73
N ARG A 52 9.44 3.10 -12.14
CA ARG A 52 9.44 4.53 -11.82
C ARG A 52 8.29 5.26 -12.49
N ASP A 53 8.04 4.98 -13.76
CA ASP A 53 6.99 5.64 -14.54
C ASP A 53 5.61 5.19 -14.05
N LEU A 54 5.47 3.91 -13.68
CA LEU A 54 4.27 3.40 -13.03
C LEU A 54 4.01 4.08 -11.69
N TRP A 55 5.06 4.25 -10.87
CA TRP A 55 4.95 4.97 -9.61
C TRP A 55 4.51 6.43 -9.83
N ASN A 56 5.16 7.14 -10.78
CA ASN A 56 4.81 8.51 -11.12
C ASN A 56 3.36 8.64 -11.61
N LEU A 57 2.90 7.71 -12.45
CA LEU A 57 1.52 7.66 -12.92
C LEU A 57 0.54 7.55 -11.73
N LEU A 58 0.80 6.64 -10.79
CA LEU A 58 -0.07 6.45 -9.63
C LEU A 58 -0.04 7.65 -8.68
N ASP A 59 1.14 8.26 -8.49
CA ASP A 59 1.29 9.47 -7.69
C ASP A 59 0.53 10.65 -8.28
N GLU A 60 0.66 10.86 -9.59
CA GLU A 60 -0.09 11.88 -10.32
C GLU A 60 -1.59 11.66 -10.19
N LYS A 61 -2.07 10.44 -10.47
CA LYS A 61 -3.49 10.10 -10.45
C LYS A 61 -4.14 10.22 -9.09
N LEU A 62 -3.45 9.86 -8.03
CA LEU A 62 -4.00 9.84 -6.68
C LEU A 62 -3.74 11.11 -5.88
N TYR A 63 -2.61 11.76 -6.11
CA TYR A 63 -2.16 12.85 -5.26
C TYR A 63 -1.86 14.16 -5.99
N GLY A 64 -1.81 14.17 -7.33
CA GLY A 64 -1.47 15.36 -8.11
C GLY A 64 0.00 15.75 -8.00
N TYR A 65 0.88 14.75 -7.83
CA TYR A 65 2.32 14.95 -7.69
C TYR A 65 3.11 14.04 -8.62
N GLN A 66 4.33 14.42 -8.90
CA GLN A 66 5.38 13.54 -9.42
C GLN A 66 6.56 13.62 -8.44
N GLY A 67 6.52 12.75 -7.44
CA GLY A 67 7.46 12.82 -6.33
C GLY A 67 7.18 14.02 -5.41
N ASP A 68 8.17 14.91 -5.28
CA ASP A 68 8.06 16.14 -4.48
C ASP A 68 7.45 17.31 -5.24
N VAL A 69 7.26 17.17 -6.54
CA VAL A 69 6.81 18.26 -7.41
C VAL A 69 5.31 18.16 -7.60
N ALA A 70 4.57 19.16 -7.13
CA ALA A 70 3.15 19.31 -7.47
C ALA A 70 3.02 19.59 -8.98
N ILE A 71 2.17 18.83 -9.64
CA ILE A 71 1.86 19.08 -11.05
C ILE A 71 0.75 20.14 -11.15
N GLU A 72 0.71 20.84 -12.28
CA GLU A 72 -0.43 21.69 -12.60
C GLU A 72 -1.64 20.81 -12.90
N ASP A 73 -2.52 20.65 -11.92
CA ASP A 73 -3.67 19.76 -12.02
C ASP A 73 -4.87 20.49 -12.60
N ASN A 74 -5.11 20.27 -13.87
CA ASN A 74 -6.25 20.85 -14.60
C ASN A 74 -7.47 19.90 -14.64
N ARG A 75 -7.49 18.83 -13.83
CA ARG A 75 -8.61 17.88 -13.78
C ARG A 75 -9.83 18.49 -13.12
N THR A 76 -11.00 18.18 -13.67
CA THR A 76 -12.27 18.50 -13.03
C THR A 76 -12.48 17.64 -11.79
N MET A 77 -13.42 18.04 -10.92
CA MET A 77 -13.79 17.23 -9.73
C MET A 77 -14.27 15.83 -10.13
N GLU A 78 -15.00 15.69 -11.23
CA GLU A 78 -15.45 14.39 -11.73
C GLU A 78 -14.28 13.51 -12.16
N GLN A 79 -13.26 14.09 -12.80
CA GLN A 79 -12.04 13.35 -13.18
C GLN A 79 -11.24 12.93 -11.94
N LEU A 80 -11.14 13.78 -10.91
CA LEU A 80 -10.48 13.43 -9.65
C LEU A 80 -11.20 12.26 -8.96
N ILE A 81 -12.53 12.30 -8.88
CA ILE A 81 -13.33 11.21 -8.33
C ILE A 81 -13.14 9.92 -9.13
N GLN A 82 -13.17 10.00 -10.46
CA GLN A 82 -12.95 8.87 -11.34
C GLN A 82 -11.56 8.26 -11.18
N ASP A 83 -10.52 9.09 -11.08
CA ASP A 83 -9.15 8.65 -10.83
C ASP A 83 -9.03 7.98 -9.47
N ALA A 84 -9.61 8.57 -8.42
CA ALA A 84 -9.61 7.97 -7.08
C ALA A 84 -10.31 6.60 -7.05
N GLN A 85 -11.44 6.45 -7.73
CA GLN A 85 -12.15 5.17 -7.85
C GLN A 85 -11.36 4.13 -8.65
N THR A 86 -10.66 4.58 -9.69
CA THR A 86 -9.91 3.71 -10.61
C THR A 86 -8.59 3.25 -10.00
N TYR A 87 -7.85 4.17 -9.38
CA TYR A 87 -6.46 3.95 -8.94
C TYR A 87 -6.31 3.80 -7.42
N GLY A 88 -7.31 4.18 -6.62
CA GLY A 88 -7.23 4.15 -5.15
C GLY A 88 -6.86 2.78 -4.58
N ARG A 89 -7.27 1.68 -5.24
CA ARG A 89 -6.95 0.31 -4.84
C ARG A 89 -5.47 -0.05 -4.93
N PHE A 90 -4.67 0.73 -5.67
CA PHE A 90 -3.21 0.53 -5.78
C PHE A 90 -2.45 1.24 -4.67
N ASN A 91 -3.11 2.10 -3.89
CA ASN A 91 -2.49 2.72 -2.72
C ASN A 91 -2.07 1.66 -1.71
N PHE A 92 -0.86 1.76 -1.20
CA PHE A 92 -0.30 0.79 -0.26
C PHE A 92 0.44 1.52 0.85
N LEU A 93 0.08 1.23 2.09
CA LEU A 93 0.64 1.76 3.32
C LEU A 93 0.42 3.26 3.56
N THR A 94 0.29 4.09 2.54
CA THR A 94 0.01 5.51 2.71
C THR A 94 -1.34 5.69 3.43
N ASN A 95 -1.33 6.36 4.58
CA ASN A 95 -2.48 6.54 5.48
C ASN A 95 -3.02 5.23 6.12
N TRP A 96 -2.20 4.16 6.18
CA TRP A 96 -2.60 2.90 6.85
C TRP A 96 -2.21 2.85 8.33
N GLY A 97 -1.57 3.88 8.84
CA GLY A 97 -1.16 4.06 10.22
C GLY A 97 0.15 4.84 10.33
N GLU A 98 0.35 5.47 11.47
CA GLU A 98 1.45 6.38 11.77
C GLU A 98 2.83 5.73 11.58
N GLN A 99 2.92 4.41 11.75
CA GLN A 99 4.16 3.66 11.57
C GLN A 99 4.69 3.68 10.14
N PHE A 100 3.85 4.04 9.15
CA PHE A 100 4.23 4.10 7.74
C PHE A 100 4.46 5.52 7.21
N ASP A 101 4.18 6.55 8.01
CA ASP A 101 4.22 7.95 7.56
C ASP A 101 5.60 8.42 7.11
N ARG A 102 6.66 7.81 7.65
CA ARG A 102 8.05 8.17 7.31
C ARG A 102 8.59 7.48 6.07
N ASP A 103 7.91 6.44 5.59
CA ASP A 103 8.39 5.63 4.46
C ASP A 103 7.95 6.18 3.10
N GLY A 104 7.28 7.33 3.10
CA GLY A 104 6.79 7.98 1.90
C GLY A 104 5.61 7.25 1.25
N LYS A 105 5.29 7.65 0.02
CA LYS A 105 4.18 7.06 -0.72
C LYS A 105 4.55 5.69 -1.29
N SER A 106 3.69 4.72 -1.08
CA SER A 106 3.84 3.36 -1.61
C SER A 106 2.64 2.96 -2.44
N PHE A 107 2.89 2.20 -3.49
CA PHE A 107 1.86 1.58 -4.32
C PHE A 107 2.13 0.09 -4.45
N ILE A 108 1.07 -0.67 -4.74
CA ILE A 108 1.15 -2.11 -4.94
C ILE A 108 0.42 -2.50 -6.21
N VAL A 109 1.05 -3.36 -7.01
CA VAL A 109 0.44 -3.96 -8.20
C VAL A 109 0.68 -5.47 -8.19
N CYS A 110 -0.21 -6.22 -8.82
CA CYS A 110 -0.07 -7.66 -9.00
C CYS A 110 -0.22 -7.99 -10.48
N THR A 111 0.86 -8.44 -11.13
CA THR A 111 0.86 -8.73 -12.56
C THR A 111 -0.01 -9.95 -12.89
N PRO A 112 -0.42 -10.13 -14.17
CA PRO A 112 -1.15 -11.32 -14.60
C PRO A 112 -0.44 -12.64 -14.26
N GLU A 113 0.91 -12.62 -14.21
CA GLU A 113 1.75 -13.75 -13.83
C GLU A 113 1.82 -13.96 -12.31
N GLN A 114 0.94 -13.29 -11.55
CA GLN A 114 0.86 -13.37 -10.09
C GLN A 114 2.14 -12.91 -9.37
N GLN A 115 2.86 -11.98 -9.96
CA GLN A 115 3.95 -11.29 -9.30
C GLN A 115 3.45 -9.99 -8.66
N VAL A 116 3.60 -9.88 -7.36
CA VAL A 116 3.36 -8.64 -6.61
C VAL A 116 4.60 -7.75 -6.69
N ARG A 117 4.41 -6.49 -7.04
CA ARG A 117 5.44 -5.43 -6.97
C ARG A 117 4.98 -4.37 -5.99
N ILE A 118 5.81 -4.08 -5.00
CA ILE A 118 5.63 -2.98 -4.06
C ILE A 118 6.57 -1.87 -4.50
N LEU A 119 5.99 -0.76 -4.92
CA LEU A 119 6.69 0.42 -5.40
C LEU A 119 6.76 1.40 -4.22
N ASN A 120 7.84 1.37 -3.46
CA ASN A 120 8.11 2.33 -2.39
C ASN A 120 9.26 3.23 -2.82
N LEU A 121 8.93 4.43 -3.29
CA LEU A 121 9.89 5.44 -3.66
C LEU A 121 9.85 6.53 -2.60
N SER A 122 10.57 6.32 -1.50
CA SER A 122 10.75 7.35 -0.47
C SER A 122 11.46 8.57 -1.05
N LEU A 123 10.98 9.75 -0.71
CA LEU A 123 11.57 11.02 -1.10
C LEU A 123 12.61 11.48 -0.05
N PRO A 124 13.73 12.13 -0.43
CA PRO A 124 14.19 12.41 -1.79
C PRO A 124 15.03 11.26 -2.42
N PRO A 125 15.19 11.27 -3.76
CA PRO A 125 16.03 10.27 -4.41
C PRO A 125 17.46 10.24 -3.85
N PRO A 126 18.15 9.04 -3.81
CA PRO A 126 18.07 7.96 -4.79
C PRO A 126 17.55 6.61 -4.27
N LYS A 127 16.71 6.57 -3.26
CA LYS A 127 16.42 5.32 -2.55
C LYS A 127 15.02 4.74 -2.81
N GLY A 128 14.50 4.89 -4.02
CA GLY A 128 13.30 4.15 -4.38
C GLY A 128 13.55 2.65 -4.33
N ILE A 129 12.74 1.91 -3.58
CA ILE A 129 12.82 0.46 -3.47
C ILE A 129 11.63 -0.13 -4.22
N VAL A 130 11.91 -1.09 -5.10
CA VAL A 130 10.89 -1.93 -5.70
C VAL A 130 11.09 -3.34 -5.19
N LEU A 131 10.14 -3.82 -4.40
CA LEU A 131 10.16 -5.17 -3.85
C LEU A 131 9.27 -6.08 -4.70
N ARG A 132 9.69 -7.31 -4.87
CA ARG A 132 8.97 -8.31 -5.67
C ARG A 132 8.74 -9.58 -4.86
N ALA A 133 7.52 -10.08 -4.92
CA ALA A 133 7.14 -11.34 -4.29
C ALA A 133 6.08 -12.04 -5.13
N SER A 134 5.98 -13.36 -5.02
CA SER A 134 4.82 -14.05 -5.59
C SER A 134 3.55 -13.78 -4.76
N MET A 135 2.40 -13.83 -5.40
CA MET A 135 1.11 -13.53 -4.75
C MET A 135 0.82 -14.49 -3.59
N PHE A 136 1.26 -15.74 -3.67
CA PHE A 136 0.95 -16.74 -2.66
C PHE A 136 1.54 -16.38 -1.26
N PRO A 137 2.85 -16.13 -1.08
CA PRO A 137 3.37 -15.74 0.24
C PRO A 137 2.81 -14.40 0.71
N VAL A 138 2.55 -13.44 -0.18
CA VAL A 138 1.93 -12.16 0.20
C VAL A 138 0.54 -12.40 0.78
N SER A 139 -0.30 -13.15 0.09
CA SER A 139 -1.65 -13.46 0.58
C SER A 139 -1.65 -14.29 1.87
N ALA A 140 -0.70 -15.22 2.02
CA ALA A 140 -0.54 -16.00 3.25
C ALA A 140 -0.15 -15.12 4.43
N SER A 141 0.79 -14.20 4.25
CA SER A 141 1.23 -13.25 5.30
C SER A 141 0.10 -12.31 5.72
N ILE A 142 -0.67 -11.80 4.76
CA ILE A 142 -1.83 -10.96 5.07
C ILE A 142 -2.87 -11.76 5.88
N ARG A 143 -3.21 -12.99 5.47
CA ARG A 143 -4.14 -13.83 6.23
C ARG A 143 -3.67 -14.11 7.65
N ALA A 144 -2.38 -14.39 7.83
CA ALA A 144 -1.81 -14.62 9.16
C ALA A 144 -1.93 -13.38 10.06
N PHE A 145 -1.68 -12.19 9.52
CA PHE A 145 -1.88 -10.94 10.25
C PHE A 145 -3.35 -10.72 10.62
N LEU A 146 -4.28 -10.90 9.68
CA LEU A 146 -5.72 -10.72 9.94
C LEU A 146 -6.21 -11.68 11.03
N GLN A 147 -5.84 -12.96 10.94
CA GLN A 147 -6.17 -13.97 11.94
C GLN A 147 -5.62 -13.63 13.33
N TRP A 148 -4.36 -13.20 13.40
CA TRP A 148 -3.76 -12.77 14.66
C TRP A 148 -4.51 -11.57 15.23
N PHE A 149 -4.81 -10.57 14.41
CA PHE A 149 -5.50 -9.36 14.83
C PHE A 149 -6.89 -9.68 15.40
N GLU A 150 -7.68 -10.50 14.69
CA GLU A 150 -9.02 -10.92 15.10
C GLU A 150 -8.99 -11.68 16.43
N GLY A 151 -8.01 -12.59 16.60
CA GLY A 151 -7.80 -13.33 17.85
C GLY A 151 -7.45 -12.41 19.02
N GLU A 152 -6.57 -11.42 18.84
CA GLU A 152 -6.19 -10.47 19.87
C GLU A 152 -7.35 -9.49 20.20
N ALA A 153 -8.06 -9.02 19.20
CA ALA A 153 -9.21 -8.16 19.37
C ALA A 153 -10.31 -8.87 20.18
N ALA A 154 -10.59 -10.12 19.88
CA ALA A 154 -11.53 -10.94 20.65
C ALA A 154 -11.06 -11.16 22.10
N ARG A 155 -9.77 -11.46 22.30
CA ARG A 155 -9.15 -11.63 23.62
C ARG A 155 -9.25 -10.36 24.47
N LEU A 156 -9.17 -9.19 23.85
CA LEU A 156 -9.30 -7.88 24.52
C LEU A 156 -10.76 -7.42 24.69
N GLY A 157 -11.74 -8.22 24.27
CA GLY A 157 -13.16 -7.89 24.37
C GLY A 157 -13.68 -6.91 23.31
N HIS A 158 -12.95 -6.75 22.22
CA HIS A 158 -13.29 -5.86 21.10
C HIS A 158 -13.30 -6.64 19.76
N PRO A 159 -14.18 -7.65 19.61
CA PRO A 159 -14.22 -8.43 18.39
C PRO A 159 -14.51 -7.53 17.17
N VAL A 160 -13.83 -7.81 16.06
CA VAL A 160 -14.09 -7.17 14.77
C VAL A 160 -15.31 -7.83 14.12
N ALA A 161 -16.15 -7.02 13.48
CA ALA A 161 -17.36 -7.48 12.80
C ALA A 161 -17.04 -8.03 11.38
#